data_b002342d80d1fe323556520e07684519
#
_entry.id   b002342d80d1fe323556520e07684519
#
_cell.length_a   1.000
_cell.length_b   1.000
_cell.length_c   1.000
_cell.angle_alpha   90.00
_cell.angle_beta   90.00
_cell.angle_gamma   90.00
#
_symmetry.space_group_name_H-M   'P 1'
#
loop_
_entity.id
_entity.type
_entity.pdbx_description
1 polymer ?
#
loop_
_entity_poly.entity_id
_entity_poly.type
_entity_poly.pdbx_seq_one_letter_code
_entity_poly.pdbx_strand_id
1 'polypeptide(L)'
;MKKVVIRECPDYTPDHVKTTLKESLEALGGLEKWIKPGDLVFLKVNLLTGKEPKEAVTTHPQLVKALTELLMELGALVILGDSPAGPFLQGRMRKIYQLTGMTTVAKETGASLNWNLESDPVYFSAGYRLKDFHVMKAIKEADHIINVSKMKTHSMTMMTGAVKNMFGIMPGLKKAELHFRFTDPIEFGHAMVDICEYASPVISIMDGIEAMEGAGPSAGDVVKNGMILVSEDPYSLDIVASEHMGIKPDSVPTLKAARQRNLCQSLEKVTLDTSLGEGIKKSFKLPDTREPDFLEKYGRWPVVGSIFKQISRKHLRPKPVVNPKKCTKCKECYTICPAEAIDMLEKVPGFRYDKCIRCYCCQEVCPEKAIWIYRPKILKWFGGTK
;
A
#
# COMPACT_ATOMS: atom_id res chain seq x y z
N MET A 1 21.00 -5.97 -14.26
CA MET A 1 19.57 -5.58 -14.43
C MET A 1 18.79 -6.09 -13.22
N LYS A 2 17.80 -5.34 -12.74
CA LYS A 2 16.96 -5.77 -11.61
C LYS A 2 15.98 -6.86 -12.09
N LYS A 3 15.86 -7.93 -11.33
CA LYS A 3 15.03 -9.09 -11.69
C LYS A 3 13.70 -9.09 -10.93
N VAL A 4 12.61 -9.37 -11.63
CA VAL A 4 11.30 -9.63 -11.03
C VAL A 4 10.87 -11.04 -11.44
N VAL A 5 10.59 -11.87 -10.46
CA VAL A 5 10.08 -13.22 -10.63
C VAL A 5 8.57 -13.21 -10.48
N ILE A 6 7.85 -13.79 -11.43
CA ILE A 6 6.40 -13.96 -11.41
C ILE A 6 6.09 -15.43 -11.55
N ARG A 7 5.32 -15.98 -10.61
CA ARG A 7 4.87 -17.36 -10.66
C ARG A 7 3.36 -17.44 -10.51
N GLU A 8 2.78 -18.33 -11.27
CA GLU A 8 1.37 -18.68 -11.13
C GLU A 8 1.12 -19.33 -9.78
N CYS A 9 0.10 -18.88 -9.07
CA CYS A 9 -0.40 -19.45 -7.83
C CYS A 9 -1.93 -19.32 -7.82
N PRO A 10 -2.65 -20.36 -8.16
CA PRO A 10 -4.08 -20.27 -8.49
C PRO A 10 -4.96 -19.93 -7.30
N ASP A 11 -4.54 -20.29 -6.10
CA ASP A 11 -5.29 -20.11 -4.86
C ASP A 11 -4.36 -20.12 -3.63
N TYR A 12 -4.97 -20.01 -2.45
CA TYR A 12 -4.25 -20.04 -1.17
C TYR A 12 -4.15 -21.44 -0.55
N THR A 13 -4.23 -22.51 -1.35
CA THR A 13 -3.92 -23.86 -0.87
C THR A 13 -2.49 -23.91 -0.34
N PRO A 14 -2.25 -24.42 0.89
CA PRO A 14 -0.93 -24.37 1.53
C PRO A 14 0.22 -24.83 0.65
N ASP A 15 0.06 -25.99 -0.02
CA ASP A 15 1.09 -26.56 -0.88
C ASP A 15 1.35 -25.68 -2.13
N HIS A 16 0.29 -25.14 -2.76
CA HIS A 16 0.45 -24.22 -3.89
C HIS A 16 1.26 -22.98 -3.49
N VAL A 17 0.89 -22.37 -2.37
CA VAL A 17 1.57 -21.14 -1.91
C VAL A 17 3.01 -21.42 -1.53
N LYS A 18 3.28 -22.49 -0.76
CA LYS A 18 4.62 -22.82 -0.28
C LYS A 18 5.56 -23.18 -1.43
N THR A 19 5.10 -24.01 -2.38
CA THR A 19 5.88 -24.40 -3.56
C THR A 19 6.18 -23.19 -4.45
N THR A 20 5.14 -22.42 -4.81
CA THR A 20 5.28 -21.24 -5.66
C THR A 20 6.23 -20.21 -5.03
N LEU A 21 6.13 -19.98 -3.73
CA LEU A 21 6.98 -19.03 -3.02
C LEU A 21 8.43 -19.52 -3.00
N LYS A 22 8.66 -20.80 -2.71
CA LYS A 22 9.99 -21.41 -2.71
C LYS A 22 10.66 -21.29 -4.08
N GLU A 23 9.98 -21.68 -5.16
CA GLU A 23 10.49 -21.56 -6.54
C GLU A 23 10.80 -20.09 -6.89
N SER A 24 9.95 -19.15 -6.46
CA SER A 24 10.16 -17.73 -6.72
C SER A 24 11.40 -17.20 -6.02
N LEU A 25 11.64 -17.64 -4.78
CA LEU A 25 12.81 -17.25 -3.98
C LEU A 25 14.10 -17.90 -4.52
N GLU A 26 14.05 -19.17 -4.88
CA GLU A 26 15.18 -19.90 -5.50
C GLU A 26 15.61 -19.25 -6.83
N ALA A 27 14.66 -18.75 -7.63
CA ALA A 27 14.97 -18.02 -8.86
C ALA A 27 15.73 -16.70 -8.62
N LEU A 28 15.74 -16.18 -7.37
CA LEU A 28 16.56 -15.03 -6.94
C LEU A 28 17.84 -15.45 -6.18
N GLY A 29 18.08 -16.74 -6.03
CA GLY A 29 19.28 -17.29 -5.39
C GLY A 29 19.05 -17.84 -3.97
N GLY A 30 17.77 -18.02 -3.56
CA GLY A 30 17.40 -18.57 -2.25
C GLY A 30 17.40 -17.52 -1.11
N LEU A 31 16.70 -17.83 -0.03
CA LEU A 31 16.66 -16.96 1.16
C LEU A 31 18.04 -16.90 1.88
N GLU A 32 18.83 -17.95 1.77
CA GLU A 32 20.17 -18.09 2.35
C GLU A 32 21.14 -17.01 1.87
N LYS A 33 20.84 -16.38 0.76
CA LYS A 33 21.58 -15.23 0.23
C LYS A 33 21.59 -14.05 1.19
N TRP A 34 20.49 -13.84 1.93
CA TRP A 34 20.31 -12.70 2.82
C TRP A 34 20.21 -13.11 4.29
N ILE A 35 19.60 -14.27 4.58
CA ILE A 35 19.19 -14.67 5.92
C ILE A 35 20.07 -15.81 6.41
N LYS A 36 20.55 -15.69 7.65
CA LYS A 36 21.36 -16.69 8.33
C LYS A 36 20.69 -17.21 9.60
N PRO A 37 21.04 -18.39 10.08
CA PRO A 37 20.55 -18.88 11.36
C PRO A 37 20.80 -17.87 12.48
N GLY A 38 19.77 -17.58 13.26
CA GLY A 38 19.80 -16.62 14.36
C GLY A 38 19.43 -15.19 14.00
N ASP A 39 19.36 -14.83 12.71
CA ASP A 39 18.94 -13.48 12.29
C ASP A 39 17.50 -13.19 12.71
N LEU A 40 17.26 -11.97 13.19
CA LEU A 40 15.94 -11.44 13.50
C LEU A 40 15.33 -10.79 12.25
N VAL A 41 14.33 -11.44 11.68
CA VAL A 41 13.64 -11.00 10.45
C VAL A 41 12.31 -10.37 10.78
N PHE A 42 12.12 -9.11 10.40
CA PHE A 42 10.83 -8.45 10.48
C PHE A 42 10.06 -8.64 9.16
N LEU A 43 8.98 -9.43 9.19
CA LEU A 43 8.05 -9.52 8.08
C LEU A 43 7.09 -8.34 8.11
N LYS A 44 7.35 -7.34 7.28
CA LYS A 44 6.48 -6.18 7.10
C LYS A 44 5.32 -6.55 6.19
N VAL A 45 4.26 -7.04 6.80
CA VAL A 45 3.01 -7.39 6.11
C VAL A 45 2.16 -6.15 5.78
N ASN A 46 1.06 -6.29 5.04
CA ASN A 46 0.10 -5.23 4.80
C ASN A 46 -1.19 -5.53 5.56
N LEU A 47 -1.45 -4.81 6.65
CA LEU A 47 -2.67 -4.99 7.47
C LEU A 47 -3.68 -3.87 7.30
N LEU A 48 -3.28 -2.69 6.87
CA LEU A 48 -4.06 -1.47 6.62
C LEU A 48 -5.14 -1.19 7.68
N THR A 49 -6.09 -2.11 7.81
CA THR A 49 -7.17 -2.13 8.79
C THR A 49 -7.61 -3.58 9.01
N GLY A 50 -8.24 -3.88 10.14
CA GLY A 50 -8.71 -5.24 10.45
C GLY A 50 -9.86 -5.65 9.53
N LYS A 51 -9.52 -6.46 8.53
CA LYS A 51 -10.43 -7.04 7.55
C LYS A 51 -10.13 -8.53 7.38
N GLU A 52 -11.17 -9.30 7.07
CA GLU A 52 -11.00 -10.72 6.79
C GLU A 52 -10.19 -10.94 5.50
N PRO A 53 -9.39 -12.01 5.42
CA PRO A 53 -8.52 -12.29 4.26
C PRO A 53 -9.28 -12.30 2.92
N LYS A 54 -10.51 -12.82 2.90
CA LYS A 54 -11.38 -12.88 1.71
C LYS A 54 -11.74 -11.51 1.10
N GLU A 55 -11.51 -10.40 1.82
CA GLU A 55 -11.74 -9.04 1.31
C GLU A 55 -10.54 -8.50 0.50
N ALA A 56 -9.43 -9.24 0.41
CA ALA A 56 -8.19 -8.86 -0.28
C ALA A 56 -7.64 -7.48 0.10
N VAL A 57 -7.94 -7.02 1.32
CA VAL A 57 -7.45 -5.75 1.88
C VAL A 57 -6.03 -5.91 2.44
N THR A 58 -5.73 -7.08 2.99
CA THR A 58 -4.51 -7.40 3.73
C THR A 58 -3.71 -8.48 3.01
N THR A 59 -2.42 -8.60 3.31
CA THR A 59 -1.65 -9.77 2.91
C THR A 59 -2.31 -11.03 3.47
N HIS A 60 -2.50 -12.03 2.63
CA HIS A 60 -3.21 -13.26 3.03
C HIS A 60 -2.38 -14.08 4.02
N PRO A 61 -2.98 -14.60 5.11
CA PRO A 61 -2.25 -15.31 6.16
C PRO A 61 -1.53 -16.57 5.65
N GLN A 62 -2.02 -17.26 4.63
CA GLN A 62 -1.33 -18.40 4.07
C GLN A 62 0.00 -18.06 3.40
N LEU A 63 0.08 -16.93 2.70
CA LEU A 63 1.35 -16.47 2.14
C LEU A 63 2.35 -16.12 3.27
N VAL A 64 1.87 -15.43 4.31
CA VAL A 64 2.69 -15.08 5.47
C VAL A 64 3.16 -16.32 6.20
N LYS A 65 2.27 -17.31 6.39
CA LYS A 65 2.61 -18.59 7.02
C LYS A 65 3.71 -19.33 6.23
N ALA A 66 3.52 -19.51 4.92
CA ALA A 66 4.49 -20.21 4.09
C ALA A 66 5.88 -19.53 4.12
N LEU A 67 5.91 -18.20 4.04
CA LEU A 67 7.17 -17.45 4.15
C LEU A 67 7.81 -17.58 5.53
N THR A 68 7.00 -17.52 6.58
CA THR A 68 7.47 -17.69 7.97
C THR A 68 8.09 -19.08 8.18
N GLU A 69 7.44 -20.12 7.68
CA GLU A 69 7.97 -21.50 7.75
C GLU A 69 9.31 -21.61 7.04
N LEU A 70 9.45 -21.08 5.82
CA LEU A 70 10.71 -21.12 5.06
C LEU A 70 11.85 -20.38 5.80
N LEU A 71 11.56 -19.24 6.44
CA LEU A 71 12.54 -18.51 7.23
C LEU A 71 12.97 -19.26 8.50
N MET A 72 12.01 -19.86 9.18
CA MET A 72 12.30 -20.63 10.40
C MET A 72 13.00 -21.95 10.10
N GLU A 73 12.79 -22.56 8.93
CA GLU A 73 13.56 -23.71 8.44
C GLU A 73 15.05 -23.36 8.27
N LEU A 74 15.37 -22.08 8.00
CA LEU A 74 16.75 -21.57 7.97
C LEU A 74 17.29 -21.20 9.36
N GLY A 75 16.48 -21.33 10.41
CA GLY A 75 16.86 -20.96 11.78
C GLY A 75 16.71 -19.48 12.11
N ALA A 76 16.00 -18.69 11.31
CA ALA A 76 15.75 -17.28 11.61
C ALA A 76 14.68 -17.11 12.70
N LEU A 77 14.77 -16.02 13.45
CA LEU A 77 13.73 -15.55 14.36
C LEU A 77 12.80 -14.58 13.59
N VAL A 78 11.50 -14.80 13.64
CA VAL A 78 10.55 -14.05 12.80
C VAL A 78 9.59 -13.23 13.65
N ILE A 79 9.50 -11.93 13.35
CA ILE A 79 8.47 -11.02 13.89
C ILE A 79 7.54 -10.58 12.76
N LEU A 80 6.24 -10.80 12.96
CA LEU A 80 5.18 -10.35 12.03
C LEU A 80 4.65 -8.99 12.47
N GLY A 81 4.63 -8.00 11.60
CA GLY A 81 4.11 -6.69 12.01
C GLY A 81 3.76 -5.74 10.88
N ASP A 82 2.95 -4.77 11.25
CA ASP A 82 2.57 -3.58 10.48
C ASP A 82 2.11 -2.50 11.48
N SER A 83 2.13 -1.25 11.08
CA SER A 83 1.36 -0.21 11.73
C SER A 83 0.15 0.12 10.85
N PRO A 84 -1.04 -0.38 11.16
CA PRO A 84 -2.26 -0.11 10.42
C PRO A 84 -2.68 1.36 10.45
N ALA A 85 -3.67 1.74 9.64
CA ALA A 85 -4.25 3.07 9.69
C ALA A 85 -5.00 3.31 11.01
N GLY A 86 -4.88 4.52 11.57
CA GLY A 86 -5.48 4.90 12.85
C GLY A 86 -4.56 4.75 14.06
N PRO A 87 -5.08 4.88 15.29
CA PRO A 87 -4.27 4.81 16.51
C PRO A 87 -3.54 3.48 16.66
N PHE A 88 -2.26 3.53 17.02
CA PHE A 88 -1.41 2.36 17.22
C PHE A 88 -1.50 1.92 18.70
N LEU A 89 -2.54 1.16 19.03
CA LEU A 89 -2.90 0.76 20.39
C LEU A 89 -3.01 -0.77 20.49
N GLN A 90 -2.58 -1.33 21.61
CA GLN A 90 -2.53 -2.79 21.84
C GLN A 90 -3.89 -3.48 21.61
N GLY A 91 -4.99 -2.95 22.17
CA GLY A 91 -6.31 -3.52 21.98
C GLY A 91 -6.79 -3.51 20.52
N ARG A 92 -6.40 -2.47 19.75
CA ARG A 92 -6.68 -2.38 18.31
C ARG A 92 -5.83 -3.38 17.52
N MET A 93 -4.54 -3.49 17.82
CA MET A 93 -3.64 -4.45 17.20
C MET A 93 -4.09 -5.89 17.42
N ARG A 94 -4.54 -6.23 18.64
CA ARG A 94 -5.08 -7.57 18.94
C ARG A 94 -6.24 -7.93 18.04
N LYS A 95 -7.21 -7.02 17.85
CA LYS A 95 -8.34 -7.24 16.94
C LYS A 95 -7.89 -7.38 15.50
N ILE A 96 -6.95 -6.56 15.06
CA ILE A 96 -6.43 -6.59 13.68
C ILE A 96 -5.73 -7.91 13.42
N TYR A 97 -4.79 -8.33 14.26
CA TYR A 97 -4.09 -9.60 14.13
C TYR A 97 -5.04 -10.80 14.13
N GLN A 98 -6.08 -10.75 14.96
CA GLN A 98 -7.09 -11.81 14.98
C GLN A 98 -7.89 -11.86 13.67
N LEU A 99 -8.46 -10.74 13.23
CA LEU A 99 -9.29 -10.67 12.02
C LEU A 99 -8.53 -11.01 10.74
N THR A 100 -7.25 -10.61 10.67
CA THR A 100 -6.40 -10.85 9.49
C THR A 100 -5.76 -12.24 9.47
N GLY A 101 -5.99 -13.07 10.50
CA GLY A 101 -5.42 -14.41 10.63
C GLY A 101 -3.97 -14.44 11.11
N MET A 102 -3.33 -13.29 11.40
CA MET A 102 -1.92 -13.26 11.85
C MET A 102 -1.72 -13.94 13.21
N THR A 103 -2.72 -13.89 14.09
CA THR A 103 -2.68 -14.63 15.36
C THR A 103 -2.58 -16.15 15.15
N THR A 104 -3.31 -16.66 14.17
CA THR A 104 -3.25 -18.07 13.79
C THR A 104 -1.89 -18.42 13.20
N VAL A 105 -1.37 -17.60 12.29
CA VAL A 105 -0.03 -17.78 11.71
C VAL A 105 1.02 -17.87 12.82
N ALA A 106 1.05 -16.90 13.72
CA ALA A 106 2.02 -16.89 14.82
C ALA A 106 1.92 -18.14 15.71
N LYS A 107 0.69 -18.56 16.03
CA LYS A 107 0.46 -19.76 16.85
C LYS A 107 0.93 -21.05 16.15
N GLU A 108 0.70 -21.17 14.83
CA GLU A 108 1.02 -22.39 14.08
C GLU A 108 2.50 -22.49 13.73
N THR A 109 3.16 -21.36 13.49
CA THR A 109 4.57 -21.32 13.10
C THR A 109 5.54 -21.14 14.27
N GLY A 110 5.09 -20.54 15.38
CA GLY A 110 5.97 -20.12 16.47
C GLY A 110 6.58 -18.73 16.29
N ALA A 111 6.25 -18.02 15.22
CA ALA A 111 6.69 -16.64 15.03
C ALA A 111 6.07 -15.68 16.06
N SER A 112 6.74 -14.58 16.33
CA SER A 112 6.23 -13.53 17.22
C SER A 112 5.38 -12.51 16.45
N LEU A 113 4.30 -12.02 17.06
CA LEU A 113 3.62 -10.81 16.61
C LEU A 113 4.31 -9.58 17.21
N ASN A 114 4.39 -8.50 16.44
CA ASN A 114 4.90 -7.25 16.98
C ASN A 114 3.91 -6.65 18.00
N TRP A 115 4.21 -6.81 19.29
CA TRP A 115 3.51 -6.19 20.40
C TRP A 115 4.24 -4.95 20.94
N ASN A 116 5.44 -4.68 20.45
CA ASN A 116 6.15 -3.45 20.78
C ASN A 116 5.57 -2.28 19.96
N LEU A 117 4.78 -1.43 20.61
CA LEU A 117 4.14 -0.27 20.00
C LEU A 117 4.98 1.02 20.15
N GLU A 118 6.17 0.92 20.72
CA GLU A 118 7.10 2.03 20.83
C GLU A 118 7.63 2.43 19.45
N SER A 119 8.02 3.66 19.35
CA SER A 119 8.61 4.21 18.13
C SER A 119 9.78 5.10 18.46
N ASP A 120 10.80 5.04 17.63
CA ASP A 120 11.98 5.87 17.74
C ASP A 120 12.00 6.93 16.66
N PRO A 121 12.48 8.14 16.97
CA PRO A 121 12.83 9.11 15.96
C PRO A 121 14.04 8.61 15.18
N VAL A 122 14.05 8.89 13.88
CA VAL A 122 15.18 8.61 13.00
C VAL A 122 15.50 9.83 12.15
N TYR A 123 16.79 10.04 11.91
CA TYR A 123 17.30 11.01 10.96
C TYR A 123 17.94 10.27 9.77
N PHE A 124 17.31 10.39 8.61
CA PHE A 124 17.80 9.80 7.37
C PHE A 124 18.42 10.87 6.48
N SER A 125 19.74 11.04 6.58
CA SER A 125 20.48 12.11 5.88
C SER A 125 20.30 12.08 4.36
N ALA A 126 20.18 10.86 3.76
CA ALA A 126 19.93 10.66 2.33
C ALA A 126 18.50 10.95 1.88
N GLY A 127 17.56 11.21 2.82
CA GLY A 127 16.18 11.54 2.49
C GLY A 127 16.07 12.81 1.65
N TYR A 128 15.26 12.73 0.60
CA TYR A 128 15.05 13.84 -0.34
C TYR A 128 14.01 14.85 0.19
N ARG A 129 12.85 14.37 0.66
CA ARG A 129 11.76 15.17 1.22
C ARG A 129 11.50 14.93 2.69
N LEU A 130 11.80 13.71 3.15
CA LEU A 130 11.56 13.28 4.51
C LEU A 130 12.87 12.79 5.13
N LYS A 131 13.44 13.59 6.03
CA LYS A 131 14.68 13.24 6.74
C LYS A 131 14.41 12.84 8.18
N ASP A 132 13.45 13.51 8.82
CA ASP A 132 13.11 13.32 10.23
C ASP A 132 11.73 12.66 10.32
N PHE A 133 11.66 11.47 10.88
CA PHE A 133 10.41 10.73 11.07
C PHE A 133 10.55 9.67 12.17
N HIS A 134 9.44 9.06 12.53
CA HIS A 134 9.41 7.98 13.53
C HIS A 134 9.19 6.63 12.86
N VAL A 135 9.86 5.60 13.35
CA VAL A 135 9.66 4.21 12.96
C VAL A 135 9.32 3.35 14.17
N MET A 136 8.60 2.26 13.97
CA MET A 136 8.41 1.25 15.02
C MET A 136 9.78 0.75 15.51
N LYS A 137 9.95 0.62 16.81
CA LYS A 137 11.22 0.19 17.42
C LYS A 137 11.67 -1.18 16.88
N ALA A 138 10.73 -2.10 16.68
CA ALA A 138 11.00 -3.41 16.10
C ALA A 138 11.65 -3.38 14.69
N ILE A 139 11.47 -2.30 13.93
CA ILE A 139 12.15 -2.10 12.63
C ILE A 139 13.64 -1.84 12.80
N LYS A 140 14.03 -1.14 13.87
CA LYS A 140 15.45 -0.86 14.18
C LYS A 140 16.16 -2.05 14.84
N GLU A 141 15.41 -2.89 15.51
CA GLU A 141 15.91 -4.08 16.21
C GLU A 141 16.11 -5.26 15.26
N ALA A 142 15.44 -5.29 14.12
CA ALA A 142 15.54 -6.36 13.14
C ALA A 142 16.86 -6.28 12.34
N ASP A 143 17.50 -7.44 12.11
CA ASP A 143 18.65 -7.57 11.22
C ASP A 143 18.22 -7.39 9.76
N HIS A 144 17.05 -7.91 9.41
CA HIS A 144 16.51 -7.84 8.05
C HIS A 144 15.01 -7.52 8.04
N ILE A 145 14.61 -6.77 7.03
CA ILE A 145 13.20 -6.49 6.71
C ILE A 145 12.84 -7.21 5.42
N ILE A 146 11.79 -8.02 5.45
CA ILE A 146 11.16 -8.58 4.26
C ILE A 146 9.79 -7.91 4.08
N ASN A 147 9.59 -7.34 2.91
CA ASN A 147 8.39 -6.60 2.56
C ASN A 147 7.35 -7.52 1.92
N VAL A 148 6.20 -7.71 2.57
CA VAL A 148 5.13 -8.59 2.06
C VAL A 148 3.88 -7.76 1.78
N SER A 149 3.79 -7.24 0.56
CA SER A 149 2.73 -6.32 0.12
C SER A 149 1.51 -7.06 -0.42
N LYS A 150 0.43 -6.31 -0.69
CA LYS A 150 -0.81 -6.79 -1.32
C LYS A 150 -1.06 -6.02 -2.62
N MET A 151 -1.34 -6.72 -3.71
CA MET A 151 -1.68 -6.09 -4.98
C MET A 151 -3.08 -5.47 -4.90
N LYS A 152 -3.17 -4.15 -4.94
CA LYS A 152 -4.45 -3.43 -4.86
C LYS A 152 -4.36 -2.01 -5.41
N THR A 153 -5.47 -1.53 -5.97
CA THR A 153 -5.67 -0.13 -6.33
C THR A 153 -5.69 0.76 -5.08
N HIS A 154 -5.48 2.05 -5.28
CA HIS A 154 -5.48 3.03 -4.19
C HIS A 154 -5.99 4.39 -4.68
N SER A 155 -6.96 4.96 -3.97
CA SER A 155 -7.61 6.21 -4.35
C SER A 155 -6.66 7.41 -4.49
N MET A 156 -5.61 7.53 -3.68
CA MET A 156 -4.66 8.65 -3.74
C MET A 156 -3.44 8.35 -4.62
N THR A 157 -2.90 7.14 -4.54
CA THR A 157 -1.60 6.78 -5.16
C THR A 157 -1.73 5.81 -6.33
N MET A 158 -2.93 5.63 -6.88
CA MET A 158 -3.27 4.70 -7.96
C MET A 158 -3.18 3.24 -7.56
N MET A 159 -2.09 2.81 -6.93
CA MET A 159 -1.91 1.47 -6.39
C MET A 159 -1.22 1.50 -5.02
N THR A 160 -1.43 0.44 -4.25
CA THR A 160 -0.59 0.04 -3.14
C THR A 160 0.38 -1.01 -3.66
N GLY A 161 1.66 -0.73 -3.59
CA GLY A 161 2.72 -1.62 -4.02
C GLY A 161 3.72 -1.89 -2.90
N ALA A 162 4.89 -2.39 -3.28
CA ALA A 162 5.98 -2.67 -2.36
C ALA A 162 6.52 -1.38 -1.70
N VAL A 163 6.76 -0.33 -2.51
CA VAL A 163 7.27 0.96 -2.01
C VAL A 163 6.31 1.55 -0.98
N LYS A 164 5.01 1.66 -1.31
CA LYS A 164 4.03 2.23 -0.38
C LYS A 164 3.79 1.35 0.83
N ASN A 165 4.00 0.03 0.76
CA ASN A 165 3.85 -0.85 1.91
C ASN A 165 4.84 -0.50 3.04
N MET A 166 6.01 0.02 2.72
CA MET A 166 6.98 0.49 3.72
C MET A 166 6.48 1.67 4.54
N PHE A 167 5.46 2.42 4.07
CA PHE A 167 4.80 3.43 4.90
C PHE A 167 4.28 2.89 6.24
N GLY A 168 3.96 1.60 6.30
CA GLY A 168 3.51 0.93 7.51
C GLY A 168 4.60 0.70 8.56
N ILE A 169 5.87 1.07 8.34
CA ILE A 169 6.88 1.10 9.42
C ILE A 169 6.72 2.32 10.33
N MET A 170 6.02 3.35 9.86
CA MET A 170 5.70 4.53 10.67
C MET A 170 4.52 4.25 11.60
N PRO A 171 4.59 4.69 12.88
CA PRO A 171 3.57 4.36 13.86
C PRO A 171 2.29 5.19 13.67
N GLY A 172 1.16 4.51 13.66
CA GLY A 172 -0.18 5.04 13.89
C GLY A 172 -0.51 6.35 13.15
N LEU A 173 -0.90 7.36 13.92
CA LEU A 173 -1.37 8.65 13.42
C LEU A 173 -0.26 9.51 12.77
N LYS A 174 1.03 9.21 12.98
CA LYS A 174 2.14 9.88 12.28
C LYS A 174 2.01 9.79 10.76
N LYS A 175 1.37 8.72 10.26
CA LYS A 175 1.03 8.60 8.84
C LYS A 175 0.01 9.64 8.36
N ALA A 176 -0.99 9.93 9.18
CA ALA A 176 -1.98 10.95 8.86
C ALA A 176 -1.34 12.37 8.80
N GLU A 177 -0.40 12.65 9.70
CA GLU A 177 0.39 13.90 9.68
C GLU A 177 1.15 14.08 8.37
N LEU A 178 1.73 13.00 7.79
CA LEU A 178 2.41 13.09 6.50
C LEU A 178 1.47 13.38 5.34
N HIS A 179 0.24 12.88 5.35
CA HIS A 179 -0.77 13.27 4.36
C HIS A 179 -1.13 14.75 4.44
N PHE A 180 -1.07 15.35 5.63
CA PHE A 180 -1.28 16.79 5.80
C PHE A 180 -0.07 17.59 5.34
N ARG A 181 1.14 17.14 5.66
CA ARG A 181 2.40 17.76 5.27
C ARG A 181 2.63 17.73 3.76
N PHE A 182 2.28 16.64 3.11
CA PHE A 182 2.48 16.41 1.68
C PHE A 182 1.14 16.20 0.97
N THR A 183 0.44 17.29 0.65
CA THR A 183 -0.88 17.24 -0.02
C THR A 183 -0.79 17.01 -1.53
N ASP A 184 0.36 17.30 -2.13
CA ASP A 184 0.66 16.96 -3.52
C ASP A 184 1.02 15.48 -3.63
N PRO A 185 0.41 14.70 -4.55
CA PRO A 185 0.67 13.27 -4.66
C PRO A 185 2.13 12.92 -4.99
N ILE A 186 2.85 13.77 -5.75
CA ILE A 186 4.24 13.51 -6.10
C ILE A 186 5.16 13.79 -4.91
N GLU A 187 4.93 14.90 -4.18
CA GLU A 187 5.66 15.20 -2.96
C GLU A 187 5.43 14.11 -1.89
N PHE A 188 4.20 13.61 -1.77
CA PHE A 188 3.90 12.44 -0.95
C PHE A 188 4.62 11.19 -1.46
N GLY A 189 4.69 11.00 -2.78
CA GLY A 189 5.46 9.94 -3.41
C GLY A 189 6.94 9.97 -3.03
N HIS A 190 7.57 11.16 -3.05
CA HIS A 190 8.96 11.33 -2.60
C HIS A 190 9.15 10.93 -1.13
N ALA A 191 8.23 11.33 -0.25
CA ALA A 191 8.29 10.92 1.16
C ALA A 191 8.14 9.38 1.34
N MET A 192 7.29 8.72 0.53
CA MET A 192 7.17 7.26 0.55
C MET A 192 8.45 6.57 0.07
N VAL A 193 9.10 7.14 -0.95
CA VAL A 193 10.39 6.66 -1.43
C VAL A 193 11.46 6.81 -0.35
N ASP A 194 11.51 7.93 0.38
CA ASP A 194 12.47 8.12 1.48
C ASP A 194 12.28 7.07 2.60
N ILE A 195 11.04 6.74 2.95
CA ILE A 195 10.73 5.71 3.92
C ILE A 195 11.16 4.32 3.42
N CYS A 196 10.95 4.03 2.13
CA CYS A 196 11.34 2.76 1.52
C CYS A 196 12.86 2.60 1.47
N GLU A 197 13.59 3.65 1.08
CA GLU A 197 15.06 3.68 1.08
C GLU A 197 15.64 3.51 2.49
N TYR A 198 15.04 4.15 3.50
CA TYR A 198 15.43 3.97 4.89
C TYR A 198 15.21 2.51 5.36
N ALA A 199 14.05 1.94 5.06
CA ALA A 199 13.72 0.58 5.45
C ALA A 199 14.58 -0.47 4.74
N SER A 200 14.97 -0.19 3.51
CA SER A 200 15.85 -1.02 2.67
C SER A 200 15.52 -2.52 2.75
N PRO A 201 14.29 -2.96 2.41
CA PRO A 201 13.92 -4.36 2.52
C PRO A 201 14.82 -5.22 1.62
N VAL A 202 15.35 -6.32 2.17
CA VAL A 202 16.25 -7.22 1.42
C VAL A 202 15.53 -7.92 0.27
N ILE A 203 14.22 -8.13 0.42
CA ILE A 203 13.34 -8.70 -0.61
C ILE A 203 11.93 -8.15 -0.45
N SER A 204 11.24 -7.99 -1.57
CA SER A 204 9.82 -7.61 -1.63
C SER A 204 9.02 -8.71 -2.32
N ILE A 205 7.96 -9.13 -1.67
CA ILE A 205 6.99 -10.14 -2.13
C ILE A 205 5.64 -9.45 -2.26
N MET A 206 4.96 -9.64 -3.38
CA MET A 206 3.62 -9.10 -3.58
C MET A 206 2.61 -10.22 -3.71
N ASP A 207 1.68 -10.28 -2.78
CA ASP A 207 0.50 -11.13 -2.83
C ASP A 207 -0.46 -10.62 -3.90
N GLY A 208 -0.46 -11.29 -5.04
CA GLY A 208 -1.32 -11.07 -6.18
C GLY A 208 -2.21 -12.28 -6.49
N ILE A 209 -2.39 -13.23 -5.57
CA ILE A 209 -3.28 -14.40 -5.76
C ILE A 209 -4.73 -13.91 -5.86
N GLU A 210 -5.23 -13.22 -4.83
CA GLU A 210 -6.40 -12.38 -4.91
C GLU A 210 -5.97 -10.93 -4.77
N ALA A 211 -6.37 -10.09 -5.70
CA ALA A 211 -6.03 -8.67 -5.74
C ALA A 211 -7.28 -7.81 -5.49
N MET A 212 -7.11 -6.50 -5.37
CA MET A 212 -8.24 -5.56 -5.25
C MET A 212 -8.21 -4.52 -6.37
N GLU A 213 -9.36 -4.30 -6.99
CA GLU A 213 -9.57 -3.27 -8.00
C GLU A 213 -10.59 -2.18 -7.58
N GLY A 214 -10.71 -1.10 -8.32
CA GLY A 214 -11.71 -0.04 -8.09
C GLY A 214 -11.40 0.84 -6.90
N ALA A 215 -12.31 0.93 -5.94
CA ALA A 215 -12.28 1.85 -4.80
C ALA A 215 -11.28 1.43 -3.69
N GLY A 216 -10.11 0.91 -4.05
CA GLY A 216 -9.06 0.59 -3.07
C GLY A 216 -8.58 1.80 -2.26
N PRO A 217 -7.88 1.56 -1.14
CA PRO A 217 -7.23 0.30 -0.77
C PRO A 217 -8.07 -0.63 0.15
N SER A 218 -9.30 -0.26 0.55
CA SER A 218 -10.11 -1.03 1.51
C SER A 218 -11.56 -1.26 1.08
N ALA A 219 -12.04 -0.55 0.07
CA ALA A 219 -13.45 -0.57 -0.35
C ALA A 219 -13.65 -1.06 -1.80
N GLY A 220 -12.59 -1.55 -2.44
CA GLY A 220 -12.64 -2.08 -3.80
C GLY A 220 -13.24 -3.48 -3.90
N ASP A 221 -13.27 -3.99 -5.12
CA ASP A 221 -13.74 -5.33 -5.46
C ASP A 221 -12.58 -6.32 -5.48
N VAL A 222 -12.82 -7.56 -5.05
CA VAL A 222 -11.82 -8.64 -5.09
C VAL A 222 -11.71 -9.19 -6.51
N VAL A 223 -10.49 -9.40 -6.97
CA VAL A 223 -10.18 -9.97 -8.28
C VAL A 223 -9.30 -11.19 -8.11
N LYS A 224 -9.73 -12.35 -8.59
CA LYS A 224 -8.87 -13.52 -8.72
C LYS A 224 -7.81 -13.24 -9.78
N ASN A 225 -6.56 -13.24 -9.37
CA ASN A 225 -5.45 -12.81 -10.22
C ASN A 225 -4.37 -13.90 -10.36
N GLY A 226 -4.22 -14.78 -9.36
CA GLY A 226 -3.55 -16.07 -9.46
C GLY A 226 -2.03 -15.98 -9.58
N MET A 227 -1.35 -15.00 -8.93
CA MET A 227 0.11 -14.88 -9.02
C MET A 227 0.78 -14.39 -7.76
N ILE A 228 2.05 -14.73 -7.61
CA ILE A 228 2.98 -14.16 -6.64
C ILE A 228 4.10 -13.46 -7.43
N LEU A 229 4.47 -12.26 -7.02
CA LEU A 229 5.60 -11.50 -7.58
C LEU A 229 6.67 -11.34 -6.49
N VAL A 230 7.95 -11.50 -6.87
CA VAL A 230 9.08 -11.38 -5.94
C VAL A 230 10.23 -10.63 -6.61
N SER A 231 10.87 -9.72 -5.87
CA SER A 231 12.05 -8.98 -6.33
C SER A 231 12.88 -8.48 -5.16
N GLU A 232 14.18 -8.35 -5.35
CA GLU A 232 15.07 -7.60 -4.45
C GLU A 232 14.82 -6.08 -4.52
N ASP A 233 14.26 -5.61 -5.64
CA ASP A 233 14.06 -4.21 -5.91
C ASP A 233 12.56 -3.85 -5.86
N PRO A 234 12.10 -3.12 -4.83
CA PRO A 234 10.70 -2.78 -4.67
C PRO A 234 10.15 -1.91 -5.81
N TYR A 235 10.99 -1.12 -6.46
CA TYR A 235 10.59 -0.28 -7.58
C TYR A 235 10.30 -1.10 -8.84
N SER A 236 11.19 -2.03 -9.18
CA SER A 236 10.99 -2.94 -10.31
C SER A 236 9.75 -3.81 -10.10
N LEU A 237 9.53 -4.28 -8.87
CA LEU A 237 8.32 -5.01 -8.50
C LEU A 237 7.05 -4.19 -8.77
N ASP A 238 7.04 -2.92 -8.33
CA ASP A 238 5.90 -2.02 -8.50
C ASP A 238 5.69 -1.61 -9.97
N ILE A 239 6.76 -1.45 -10.77
CA ILE A 239 6.65 -1.21 -12.22
C ILE A 239 5.91 -2.37 -12.89
N VAL A 240 6.35 -3.60 -12.65
CA VAL A 240 5.75 -4.80 -13.24
C VAL A 240 4.31 -4.97 -12.77
N ALA A 241 4.04 -4.79 -11.48
CA ALA A 241 2.70 -4.87 -10.92
C ALA A 241 1.78 -3.80 -11.50
N SER A 242 2.27 -2.56 -11.67
CA SER A 242 1.47 -1.47 -12.25
C SER A 242 1.09 -1.74 -13.71
N GLU A 243 2.03 -2.21 -14.52
CA GLU A 243 1.76 -2.60 -15.92
C GLU A 243 0.77 -3.76 -16.01
N HIS A 244 0.91 -4.77 -15.14
CA HIS A 244 -0.05 -5.87 -15.04
C HIS A 244 -1.47 -5.36 -14.74
N MET A 245 -1.60 -4.42 -13.82
CA MET A 245 -2.88 -3.81 -13.45
C MET A 245 -3.43 -2.84 -14.51
N GLY A 246 -2.70 -2.60 -15.61
CA GLY A 246 -3.07 -1.61 -16.65
C GLY A 246 -2.89 -0.16 -16.18
N ILE A 247 -2.02 0.06 -15.19
CA ILE A 247 -1.67 1.39 -14.66
C ILE A 247 -0.33 1.80 -15.28
N LYS A 248 -0.29 2.96 -15.95
CA LYS A 248 0.98 3.51 -16.44
C LYS A 248 1.90 3.81 -15.24
N PRO A 249 3.15 3.33 -15.22
CA PRO A 249 4.06 3.55 -14.09
C PRO A 249 4.20 5.03 -13.71
N ASP A 250 4.25 5.95 -14.68
CA ASP A 250 4.34 7.39 -14.45
C ASP A 250 3.08 8.01 -13.82
N SER A 251 1.96 7.30 -13.79
CA SER A 251 0.76 7.74 -13.07
C SER A 251 0.77 7.30 -11.60
N VAL A 252 1.73 6.46 -11.19
CA VAL A 252 1.92 6.03 -9.81
C VAL A 252 2.89 7.01 -9.12
N PRO A 253 2.45 7.80 -8.13
CA PRO A 253 3.27 8.86 -7.52
C PRO A 253 4.62 8.36 -6.99
N THR A 254 4.67 7.18 -6.37
CA THR A 254 5.91 6.59 -5.84
C THR A 254 6.90 6.23 -6.96
N LEU A 255 6.42 5.67 -8.06
CA LEU A 255 7.27 5.33 -9.22
C LEU A 255 7.75 6.59 -9.95
N LYS A 256 6.87 7.59 -10.12
CA LYS A 256 7.25 8.88 -10.72
C LYS A 256 8.32 9.58 -9.86
N ALA A 257 8.15 9.61 -8.54
CA ALA A 257 9.12 10.16 -7.62
C ALA A 257 10.46 9.40 -7.66
N ALA A 258 10.44 8.08 -7.66
CA ALA A 258 11.64 7.24 -7.76
C ALA A 258 12.38 7.46 -9.09
N ARG A 259 11.65 7.59 -10.21
CA ARG A 259 12.24 7.89 -11.53
C ARG A 259 12.92 9.25 -11.56
N GLN A 260 12.32 10.29 -10.98
CA GLN A 260 12.93 11.62 -10.87
C GLN A 260 14.23 11.62 -10.05
N ARG A 261 14.42 10.60 -9.22
CA ARG A 261 15.62 10.40 -8.39
C ARG A 261 16.60 9.37 -8.97
N ASN A 262 16.34 8.83 -10.15
CA ASN A 262 17.12 7.76 -10.79
C ASN A 262 17.20 6.46 -9.97
N LEU A 263 16.25 6.22 -9.06
CA LEU A 263 16.15 5.01 -8.25
C LEU A 263 15.43 3.88 -8.97
N CYS A 264 14.59 4.20 -9.95
CA CYS A 264 13.85 3.20 -10.70
C CYS A 264 14.14 3.29 -12.20
N GLN A 265 14.17 2.12 -12.84
CA GLN A 265 14.42 1.97 -14.27
C GLN A 265 13.11 1.96 -15.05
N SER A 266 13.17 1.98 -16.40
CA SER A 266 12.02 1.67 -17.24
C SER A 266 11.75 0.17 -17.26
N LEU A 267 10.52 -0.23 -17.61
CA LEU A 267 10.13 -1.66 -17.67
C LEU A 267 11.06 -2.47 -18.59
N GLU A 268 11.52 -1.88 -19.69
CA GLU A 268 12.42 -2.53 -20.68
C GLU A 268 13.77 -2.93 -20.07
N LYS A 269 14.17 -2.30 -18.97
CA LYS A 269 15.41 -2.60 -18.22
C LYS A 269 15.21 -3.56 -17.06
N VAL A 270 13.97 -4.02 -16.83
CA VAL A 270 13.65 -5.02 -15.81
C VAL A 270 13.73 -6.41 -16.45
N THR A 271 14.47 -7.31 -15.85
CA THR A 271 14.50 -8.72 -16.27
C THR A 271 13.27 -9.41 -15.69
N LEU A 272 12.39 -9.91 -16.55
CA LEU A 272 11.25 -10.70 -16.16
C LEU A 272 11.60 -12.19 -16.21
N ASP A 273 11.37 -12.89 -15.10
CA ASP A 273 11.41 -14.35 -15.00
C ASP A 273 9.98 -14.81 -14.65
N THR A 274 9.26 -15.30 -15.64
CA THR A 274 7.83 -15.57 -15.48
C THR A 274 7.46 -16.97 -15.99
N SER A 275 6.60 -17.65 -15.23
CA SER A 275 5.91 -18.86 -15.68
C SER A 275 4.61 -18.55 -16.44
N LEU A 276 4.16 -17.29 -16.42
CA LEU A 276 3.01 -16.83 -17.19
C LEU A 276 3.47 -16.53 -18.62
N GLY A 277 2.81 -17.07 -19.63
CA GLY A 277 3.08 -16.75 -21.03
C GLY A 277 2.87 -15.24 -21.33
N GLU A 278 2.72 -14.85 -22.60
CA GLU A 278 2.58 -13.43 -23.04
C GLU A 278 1.40 -12.65 -22.40
N GLY A 279 0.54 -13.30 -21.61
CA GLY A 279 -0.68 -12.76 -20.98
C GLY A 279 -0.49 -12.00 -19.67
N ILE A 280 0.64 -11.34 -19.41
CA ILE A 280 0.90 -10.64 -18.13
C ILE A 280 -0.07 -9.48 -17.86
N LYS A 281 -0.73 -8.91 -18.87
CA LYS A 281 -1.59 -7.74 -18.70
C LYS A 281 -3.04 -8.10 -18.39
N LYS A 282 -3.50 -7.68 -17.21
CA LYS A 282 -4.90 -7.73 -16.80
C LYS A 282 -5.36 -6.31 -16.46
N SER A 283 -6.30 -5.76 -17.21
CA SER A 283 -6.81 -4.41 -16.92
C SER A 283 -7.71 -4.43 -15.70
N PHE A 284 -7.25 -3.77 -14.62
CA PHE A 284 -8.04 -3.55 -13.41
C PHE A 284 -8.98 -2.35 -13.58
N LYS A 285 -10.11 -2.37 -12.90
CA LYS A 285 -10.90 -1.15 -12.69
C LYS A 285 -10.08 -0.18 -11.87
N LEU A 286 -9.87 1.02 -12.39
CA LEU A 286 -9.06 2.02 -11.70
C LEU A 286 -9.90 2.89 -10.76
N PRO A 287 -9.28 3.49 -9.71
CA PRO A 287 -10.01 4.36 -8.80
C PRO A 287 -10.63 5.58 -9.50
N ASP A 288 -11.81 6.00 -9.07
CA ASP A 288 -12.51 7.18 -9.60
C ASP A 288 -11.88 8.54 -9.19
N THR A 289 -10.67 8.50 -8.65
CA THR A 289 -9.96 9.68 -8.11
C THR A 289 -9.01 10.34 -9.09
N ARG A 290 -8.85 9.82 -10.30
CA ARG A 290 -7.98 10.41 -11.31
C ARG A 290 -8.35 11.87 -11.59
N GLU A 291 -7.38 12.76 -11.50
CA GLU A 291 -7.53 14.09 -12.06
C GLU A 291 -7.54 13.97 -13.59
N PRO A 292 -8.42 14.70 -14.28
CA PRO A 292 -8.47 14.63 -15.74
C PRO A 292 -7.21 15.21 -16.36
N ASP A 293 -6.65 14.54 -17.39
CA ASP A 293 -5.44 14.96 -18.10
C ASP A 293 -5.53 16.40 -18.68
N PHE A 294 -6.75 16.90 -18.95
CA PHE A 294 -6.93 18.26 -19.42
C PHE A 294 -6.56 19.33 -18.38
N LEU A 295 -6.65 19.03 -17.06
CA LEU A 295 -6.23 19.95 -16.00
C LEU A 295 -4.70 20.15 -15.99
N GLU A 296 -3.92 19.12 -16.34
CA GLU A 296 -2.47 19.25 -16.57
C GLU A 296 -2.18 20.04 -17.87
N LYS A 297 -2.95 19.78 -18.92
CA LYS A 297 -2.72 20.36 -20.26
C LYS A 297 -3.07 21.85 -20.34
N TYR A 298 -4.17 22.28 -19.72
CA TYR A 298 -4.63 23.68 -19.76
C TYR A 298 -4.16 24.53 -18.57
N GLY A 299 -3.65 23.92 -17.50
CA GLY A 299 -3.07 24.62 -16.34
C GLY A 299 -1.74 25.35 -16.64
N ARG A 300 -1.20 25.22 -17.85
CA ARG A 300 0.03 25.89 -18.32
C ARG A 300 -0.16 27.33 -18.82
N TRP A 301 -1.41 27.83 -18.91
CA TRP A 301 -1.68 29.21 -19.33
C TRP A 301 -1.61 30.16 -18.12
N PRO A 302 -0.73 31.21 -18.14
CA PRO A 302 -0.35 31.92 -16.89
C PRO A 302 -1.47 32.65 -16.16
N VAL A 303 -2.45 33.21 -16.84
CA VAL A 303 -3.51 34.01 -16.20
C VAL A 303 -4.85 33.29 -16.14
N VAL A 304 -5.33 32.77 -17.27
CA VAL A 304 -6.60 32.01 -17.36
C VAL A 304 -6.48 30.68 -16.61
N GLY A 305 -5.28 30.07 -16.63
CA GLY A 305 -4.97 28.83 -15.94
C GLY A 305 -5.06 28.91 -14.43
N SER A 306 -4.75 30.06 -13.80
CA SER A 306 -4.78 30.18 -12.33
C SER A 306 -6.22 30.23 -11.77
N ILE A 307 -7.09 31.01 -12.42
CA ILE A 307 -8.51 31.12 -12.04
C ILE A 307 -9.23 29.81 -12.33
N PHE A 308 -8.99 29.23 -13.50
CA PHE A 308 -9.56 27.93 -13.88
C PHE A 308 -9.08 26.81 -12.94
N LYS A 309 -7.81 26.81 -12.56
CA LYS A 309 -7.21 25.88 -11.60
C LYS A 309 -7.84 26.04 -10.20
N GLN A 310 -8.16 27.25 -9.78
CA GLN A 310 -8.80 27.52 -8.49
C GLN A 310 -10.26 27.07 -8.48
N ILE A 311 -11.05 27.35 -9.54
CA ILE A 311 -12.43 26.91 -9.69
C ILE A 311 -12.50 25.39 -9.84
N SER A 312 -11.63 24.77 -10.65
CA SER A 312 -11.57 23.33 -10.84
C SER A 312 -11.16 22.59 -9.58
N ARG A 313 -10.21 23.13 -8.81
CA ARG A 313 -9.82 22.58 -7.50
C ARG A 313 -10.96 22.60 -6.50
N LYS A 314 -11.84 23.62 -6.54
CA LYS A 314 -12.97 23.76 -5.60
C LYS A 314 -14.15 22.86 -5.98
N HIS A 315 -14.50 22.76 -7.27
CA HIS A 315 -15.74 22.17 -7.74
C HIS A 315 -15.61 20.85 -8.50
N LEU A 316 -14.47 20.62 -9.16
CA LEU A 316 -14.27 19.45 -10.04
C LEU A 316 -13.46 18.32 -9.39
N ARG A 317 -12.77 18.56 -8.27
CA ARG A 317 -12.00 17.48 -7.62
C ARG A 317 -12.93 16.41 -7.03
N PRO A 318 -12.58 15.13 -7.17
CA PRO A 318 -13.25 14.06 -6.47
C PRO A 318 -13.27 14.31 -4.96
N LYS A 319 -14.37 13.97 -4.29
CA LYS A 319 -14.55 14.27 -2.86
C LYS A 319 -15.19 13.12 -2.10
N PRO A 320 -14.81 12.88 -0.83
CA PRO A 320 -15.44 11.87 -0.01
C PRO A 320 -16.88 12.27 0.31
N VAL A 321 -17.78 11.31 0.25
CA VAL A 321 -19.19 11.45 0.67
C VAL A 321 -19.58 10.23 1.48
N VAL A 322 -20.53 10.39 2.41
CA VAL A 322 -21.00 9.30 3.26
C VAL A 322 -22.32 8.75 2.75
N ASN A 323 -22.48 7.43 2.83
CA ASN A 323 -23.75 6.77 2.71
C ASN A 323 -24.38 6.62 4.11
N PRO A 324 -25.46 7.37 4.44
CA PRO A 324 -26.05 7.34 5.77
C PRO A 324 -26.61 5.98 6.19
N LYS A 325 -27.02 5.16 5.21
CA LYS A 325 -27.60 3.83 5.47
C LYS A 325 -26.55 2.80 5.90
N LYS A 326 -25.28 3.00 5.52
CA LYS A 326 -24.16 2.12 5.87
C LYS A 326 -23.38 2.61 7.10
N CYS A 327 -23.55 3.87 7.50
CA CYS A 327 -22.75 4.49 8.54
C CYS A 327 -23.17 4.03 9.95
N THR A 328 -22.26 3.35 10.66
CA THR A 328 -22.46 2.92 12.06
C THR A 328 -22.03 3.97 13.09
N LYS A 329 -21.62 5.17 12.66
CA LYS A 329 -21.17 6.28 13.52
C LYS A 329 -19.95 5.93 14.42
N CYS A 330 -19.10 5.02 13.98
CA CYS A 330 -17.93 4.55 14.73
C CYS A 330 -16.83 5.61 14.96
N LYS A 331 -16.92 6.78 14.34
CA LYS A 331 -15.98 7.92 14.44
C LYS A 331 -14.57 7.68 13.89
N GLU A 332 -14.25 6.52 13.32
CA GLU A 332 -12.92 6.23 12.77
C GLU A 332 -12.48 7.28 11.73
N CYS A 333 -13.39 7.71 10.85
CA CYS A 333 -13.11 8.75 9.85
C CYS A 333 -12.80 10.12 10.46
N TYR A 334 -13.46 10.46 11.57
CA TYR A 334 -13.18 11.69 12.32
C TYR A 334 -11.80 11.63 12.96
N THR A 335 -11.50 10.55 13.66
CA THR A 335 -10.22 10.36 14.38
C THR A 335 -9.00 10.39 13.45
N ILE A 336 -9.13 9.85 12.22
CA ILE A 336 -8.01 9.78 11.27
C ILE A 336 -7.81 11.06 10.46
N CYS A 337 -8.75 12.01 10.48
CA CYS A 337 -8.71 13.17 9.59
C CYS A 337 -7.62 14.18 10.00
N PRO A 338 -6.49 14.28 9.29
CA PRO A 338 -5.39 15.16 9.69
C PRO A 338 -5.68 16.65 9.44
N ALA A 339 -6.70 16.94 8.63
CA ALA A 339 -7.14 18.31 8.33
C ALA A 339 -8.33 18.75 9.18
N GLU A 340 -8.77 17.92 10.13
CA GLU A 340 -9.96 18.18 10.98
C GLU A 340 -11.18 18.64 10.15
N ALA A 341 -11.31 18.05 8.96
CA ALA A 341 -12.32 18.42 7.98
C ALA A 341 -13.62 17.60 8.09
N ILE A 342 -13.83 16.90 9.21
CA ILE A 342 -15.01 16.07 9.44
C ILE A 342 -15.66 16.48 10.75
N ASP A 343 -16.93 16.87 10.69
CA ASP A 343 -17.75 17.13 11.86
C ASP A 343 -18.67 15.92 12.13
N MET A 344 -18.78 15.53 13.40
CA MET A 344 -19.70 14.48 13.80
C MET A 344 -21.06 15.08 14.11
N LEU A 345 -21.87 15.23 13.08
CA LEU A 345 -23.28 15.61 13.22
C LEU A 345 -24.10 14.48 13.84
N GLU A 346 -25.27 14.77 14.38
CA GLU A 346 -26.10 13.78 15.11
C GLU A 346 -26.36 12.49 14.35
N LYS A 347 -26.54 12.57 13.03
CA LYS A 347 -26.92 11.42 12.18
C LYS A 347 -25.74 10.77 11.48
N VAL A 348 -24.86 11.57 10.85
CA VAL A 348 -23.72 11.06 10.03
C VAL A 348 -22.58 12.09 10.03
N PRO A 349 -21.33 11.68 9.70
CA PRO A 349 -20.23 12.63 9.53
C PRO A 349 -20.50 13.63 8.40
N GLY A 350 -20.30 14.91 8.68
CA GLY A 350 -20.32 16.00 7.70
C GLY A 350 -18.91 16.34 7.26
N PHE A 351 -18.71 16.63 5.96
CA PHE A 351 -17.40 16.97 5.40
C PHE A 351 -17.28 18.46 5.12
N ARG A 352 -16.31 19.13 5.74
CA ARG A 352 -15.91 20.51 5.43
C ARG A 352 -14.95 20.50 4.24
N TYR A 353 -15.50 20.65 3.04
CA TYR A 353 -14.71 20.54 1.81
C TYR A 353 -13.73 21.67 1.56
N ASP A 354 -13.86 22.80 2.23
CA ASP A 354 -12.92 23.92 2.26
C ASP A 354 -11.61 23.53 3.00
N LYS A 355 -11.71 22.73 4.06
CA LYS A 355 -10.55 22.21 4.82
C LYS A 355 -10.03 20.88 4.27
N CYS A 356 -10.85 20.11 3.56
CA CYS A 356 -10.53 18.77 3.12
C CYS A 356 -9.38 18.73 2.10
N ILE A 357 -8.27 18.09 2.43
CA ILE A 357 -7.07 17.93 1.59
C ILE A 357 -7.17 16.79 0.56
N ARG A 358 -8.26 16.03 0.53
CA ARG A 358 -8.49 14.93 -0.41
C ARG A 358 -7.51 13.75 -0.27
N CYS A 359 -7.01 13.48 0.92
CA CYS A 359 -6.13 12.33 1.20
C CYS A 359 -6.88 10.98 1.20
N TYR A 360 -8.20 10.99 1.36
CA TYR A 360 -9.08 9.83 1.40
C TYR A 360 -8.84 8.85 2.57
N CYS A 361 -8.04 9.21 3.58
CA CYS A 361 -7.83 8.37 4.77
C CYS A 361 -9.14 7.98 5.46
N CYS A 362 -10.17 8.85 5.41
CA CYS A 362 -11.50 8.57 5.94
C CYS A 362 -12.21 7.40 5.21
N GLN A 363 -11.97 7.22 3.92
CA GLN A 363 -12.45 6.07 3.15
C GLN A 363 -11.70 4.80 3.55
N GLU A 364 -10.37 4.90 3.69
CA GLU A 364 -9.50 3.76 3.99
C GLU A 364 -9.84 3.08 5.31
N VAL A 365 -10.17 3.87 6.35
CA VAL A 365 -10.46 3.34 7.70
C VAL A 365 -11.90 2.96 7.92
N CYS A 366 -12.81 3.26 6.98
CA CYS A 366 -14.24 3.01 7.19
C CYS A 366 -14.55 1.50 7.18
N PRO A 367 -14.92 0.88 8.34
CA PRO A 367 -15.18 -0.54 8.41
C PRO A 367 -16.37 -0.98 7.56
N GLU A 368 -17.37 -0.12 7.43
CA GLU A 368 -18.63 -0.41 6.72
C GLU A 368 -18.60 -0.02 5.24
N LYS A 369 -17.43 0.42 4.71
CA LYS A 369 -17.34 0.98 3.34
C LYS A 369 -18.43 2.05 3.08
N ALA A 370 -18.78 2.82 4.13
CA ALA A 370 -19.83 3.84 4.08
C ALA A 370 -19.35 5.13 3.41
N ILE A 371 -18.04 5.35 3.29
CA ILE A 371 -17.48 6.53 2.63
C ILE A 371 -16.99 6.12 1.24
N TRP A 372 -17.49 6.81 0.24
CA TRP A 372 -17.12 6.63 -1.15
C TRP A 372 -16.66 7.95 -1.79
N ILE A 373 -15.98 7.89 -2.93
CA ILE A 373 -15.46 9.09 -3.59
C ILE A 373 -16.44 9.49 -4.70
N TYR A 374 -17.05 10.66 -4.53
CA TYR A 374 -17.92 11.24 -5.55
C TYR A 374 -17.06 11.95 -6.60
N ARG A 375 -17.21 11.55 -7.86
CA ARG A 375 -16.63 12.23 -9.02
C ARG A 375 -17.72 13.03 -9.74
N PRO A 376 -17.58 14.35 -9.93
CA PRO A 376 -18.52 15.14 -10.70
C PRO A 376 -18.77 14.58 -12.09
N LYS A 377 -20.01 14.48 -12.51
CA LYS A 377 -20.40 13.86 -13.80
C LYS A 377 -19.71 14.48 -15.02
N ILE A 378 -19.44 15.80 -14.96
CA ILE A 378 -18.73 16.52 -16.02
C ILE A 378 -17.31 15.93 -16.26
N LEU A 379 -16.66 15.38 -15.25
CA LEU A 379 -15.35 14.75 -15.38
C LEU A 379 -15.42 13.38 -16.06
N LYS A 380 -16.56 12.72 -16.05
CA LYS A 380 -16.77 11.46 -16.80
C LYS A 380 -16.81 11.71 -18.31
N TRP A 381 -17.16 12.91 -18.72
CA TRP A 381 -17.29 13.29 -20.13
C TRP A 381 -15.95 13.64 -20.78
N PHE A 382 -15.00 14.18 -19.99
CA PHE A 382 -13.66 14.59 -20.42
C PHE A 382 -12.56 13.56 -20.17
N GLY A 383 -12.83 12.50 -19.43
CA GLY A 383 -11.92 11.39 -19.21
C GLY A 383 -12.48 10.13 -19.84
N GLY A 384 -12.17 9.90 -21.11
CA GLY A 384 -12.57 8.68 -21.81
C GLY A 384 -12.07 7.46 -21.08
N THR A 385 -12.98 6.74 -20.43
CA THR A 385 -12.78 5.35 -20.08
C THR A 385 -13.13 4.53 -21.30
N LYS A 386 -12.13 4.14 -22.08
CA LYS A 386 -12.18 2.83 -22.74
C LYS A 386 -11.39 1.86 -21.90
#